data_4f31179669f41ae91a0775fa14114fa6
#
_entry.id   4f31179669f41ae91a0775fa14114fa6
#
_cell.length_a   1.000
_cell.length_b   1.000
_cell.length_c   1.000
_cell.angle_alpha   90.00
_cell.angle_beta   90.00
_cell.angle_gamma   90.00
#
_symmetry.space_group_name_H-M   'P 1'
#
loop_
_entity.id
_entity.type
_entity.pdbx_description
1 polymer ?
#
loop_
_entity_poly.entity_id
_entity_poly.type
_entity_poly.pdbx_seq_one_letter_code
_entity_poly.pdbx_strand_id
1 'polypeptide(L)'
;MKNILLGITGSIAAYKTPELIRSFRANGMSVRVVLSESAKKFVTKTTLQAVSSNEVRSSLWDEKAEAAMSHIELARWADCILVAPTTANFMSKLVYGSAEDLLTTLCVASEAPIIISPAMNSVMWANKAVEENKKILNERGVGI
;
A
#
# COMPACT_ATOMS: atom_id res chain seq x y z
N MET A 1 -10.89 -9.87 -9.98
CA MET A 1 -10.15 -9.16 -8.92
C MET A 1 -11.16 -8.48 -8.01
N LYS A 2 -11.39 -9.05 -6.83
CA LYS A 2 -12.45 -8.58 -5.91
C LYS A 2 -11.91 -7.92 -4.65
N ASN A 3 -10.74 -8.32 -4.19
CA ASN A 3 -10.17 -7.90 -2.92
C ASN A 3 -8.89 -7.10 -3.16
N ILE A 4 -8.95 -5.81 -2.85
CA ILE A 4 -7.80 -4.92 -2.99
C ILE A 4 -7.24 -4.58 -1.62
N LEU A 5 -5.97 -4.88 -1.41
CA LEU A 5 -5.21 -4.40 -0.28
C LEU A 5 -4.53 -3.10 -0.71
N LEU A 6 -5.01 -1.99 -0.16
CA LEU A 6 -4.50 -0.66 -0.48
C LEU A 6 -3.48 -0.22 0.57
N GLY A 7 -2.23 -0.13 0.16
CA GLY A 7 -1.16 0.47 0.96
C GLY A 7 -1.05 1.95 0.65
N ILE A 8 -1.01 2.78 1.68
CA ILE A 8 -0.88 4.23 1.53
C ILE A 8 0.42 4.67 2.19
N THR A 9 1.31 5.28 1.42
CA THR A 9 2.58 5.78 1.92
C THR A 9 2.57 7.30 2.06
N GLY A 10 3.62 7.85 2.67
CA GLY A 10 3.63 9.23 3.15
C GLY A 10 3.88 10.28 2.07
N SER A 11 2.87 10.58 1.30
CA SER A 11 2.86 11.64 0.28
C SER A 11 1.60 12.47 0.39
N ILE A 12 1.67 13.74 -0.01
CA ILE A 12 0.48 14.60 -0.07
C ILE A 12 -0.61 14.00 -0.97
N ALA A 13 -0.23 13.24 -1.99
CA ALA A 13 -1.19 12.58 -2.87
C ALA A 13 -2.11 11.59 -2.12
N ALA A 14 -1.78 11.22 -0.89
CA ALA A 14 -2.62 10.38 -0.05
C ALA A 14 -4.02 10.97 0.19
N TYR A 15 -4.20 12.29 0.08
CA TYR A 15 -5.50 12.93 0.28
C TYR A 15 -6.57 12.45 -0.70
N LYS A 16 -6.18 11.89 -1.83
CA LYS A 16 -7.12 11.36 -2.84
C LYS A 16 -7.58 9.93 -2.57
N THR A 17 -6.98 9.27 -1.59
CA THR A 17 -7.28 7.85 -1.35
C THR A 17 -8.71 7.57 -0.90
N PRO A 18 -9.41 8.44 -0.14
CA PRO A 18 -10.82 8.21 0.16
C PRO A 18 -11.69 8.10 -1.11
N GLU A 19 -11.45 8.95 -2.11
CA GLU A 19 -12.18 8.87 -3.39
C GLU A 19 -11.82 7.61 -4.16
N LEU A 20 -10.56 7.21 -4.14
CA LEU A 20 -10.10 5.99 -4.79
C LEU A 20 -10.82 4.76 -4.19
N ILE A 21 -10.92 4.70 -2.87
CA ILE A 21 -11.62 3.63 -2.17
C ILE A 21 -13.10 3.60 -2.57
N ARG A 22 -13.75 4.74 -2.61
CA ARG A 22 -15.16 4.85 -3.04
C ARG A 22 -15.33 4.34 -4.47
N SER A 23 -14.42 4.68 -5.36
CA SER A 23 -14.46 4.23 -6.75
C SER A 23 -14.34 2.71 -6.87
N PHE A 24 -13.41 2.11 -6.14
CA PHE A 24 -13.27 0.66 -6.11
C PHE A 24 -14.54 -0.02 -5.59
N ARG A 25 -15.08 0.47 -4.49
CA ARG A 25 -16.30 -0.09 -3.90
C ARG A 25 -17.51 0.06 -4.81
N ALA A 26 -17.62 1.18 -5.49
CA ALA A 26 -18.69 1.40 -6.48
C ALA A 26 -18.62 0.39 -7.64
N ASN A 27 -17.43 -0.16 -7.90
CA ASN A 27 -17.22 -1.19 -8.92
C ASN A 27 -17.23 -2.62 -8.34
N GLY A 28 -17.75 -2.79 -7.14
CA GLY A 28 -17.95 -4.10 -6.52
C GLY A 28 -16.72 -4.70 -5.86
N MET A 29 -15.67 -3.92 -5.65
CA MET A 29 -14.45 -4.40 -5.01
C MET A 29 -14.46 -4.15 -3.51
N SER A 30 -13.90 -5.07 -2.74
CA SER A 30 -13.66 -4.89 -1.32
C SER A 30 -12.26 -4.31 -1.12
N VAL A 31 -12.14 -3.34 -0.23
CA VAL A 31 -10.87 -2.65 0.02
C VAL A 31 -10.52 -2.74 1.50
N ARG A 32 -9.32 -3.20 1.79
CA ARG A 32 -8.72 -3.11 3.12
C ARG A 32 -7.47 -2.23 3.02
N VAL A 33 -7.27 -1.39 4.01
CA VAL A 33 -6.26 -0.34 3.97
C VAL A 33 -5.18 -0.59 5.01
N VAL A 34 -3.93 -0.39 4.58
CA VAL A 34 -2.76 -0.38 5.46
C VAL A 34 -2.05 0.96 5.29
N LEU A 35 -1.92 1.70 6.39
CA LEU A 35 -1.19 2.97 6.42
C LEU A 35 0.25 2.75 6.85
N SER A 36 1.20 3.33 6.12
CA SER A 36 2.55 3.50 6.67
C SER A 36 2.51 4.55 7.79
N GLU A 37 3.51 4.58 8.65
CA GLU A 37 3.57 5.56 9.73
C GLU A 37 3.57 7.00 9.21
N SER A 38 4.31 7.27 8.12
CA SER A 38 4.34 8.60 7.52
C SER A 38 3.00 8.98 6.85
N ALA A 39 2.25 8.02 6.37
CA ALA A 39 0.93 8.28 5.75
C ALA A 39 -0.06 8.87 6.74
N LYS A 40 0.06 8.56 8.02
CA LYS A 40 -0.81 9.10 9.08
C LYS A 40 -0.74 10.62 9.21
N LYS A 41 0.31 11.24 8.68
CA LYS A 41 0.44 12.70 8.64
C LYS A 41 -0.44 13.36 7.59
N PHE A 42 -0.94 12.59 6.64
CA PHE A 42 -1.71 13.10 5.49
C PHE A 42 -3.17 12.66 5.49
N VAL A 43 -3.46 11.49 6.04
CA VAL A 43 -4.82 10.92 6.11
C VAL A 43 -5.02 10.24 7.45
N THR A 44 -6.27 10.14 7.88
CA THR A 44 -6.61 9.53 9.17
C THR A 44 -7.21 8.14 8.98
N LYS A 45 -6.96 7.27 9.96
CA LYS A 45 -7.63 5.97 10.03
C LYS A 45 -9.15 6.11 10.02
N THR A 46 -9.66 7.09 10.76
CA THR A 46 -11.10 7.32 10.89
C THR A 46 -11.77 7.52 9.54
N THR A 47 -11.22 8.40 8.72
CA THR A 47 -11.76 8.65 7.37
C THR A 47 -11.71 7.40 6.51
N LEU A 48 -10.59 6.70 6.53
CA LEU A 48 -10.39 5.52 5.69
C LEU A 48 -11.24 4.33 6.14
N GLN A 49 -11.48 4.19 7.44
CA GLN A 49 -12.41 3.18 7.96
C GLN A 49 -13.84 3.46 7.52
N ALA A 50 -14.24 4.73 7.55
CA ALA A 50 -15.58 5.13 7.12
C ALA A 50 -15.82 4.81 5.63
N VAL A 51 -14.88 5.14 4.75
CA VAL A 51 -15.06 4.93 3.31
C VAL A 51 -14.83 3.48 2.86
N SER A 52 -13.99 2.72 3.55
CA SER A 52 -13.71 1.32 3.22
C SER A 52 -14.67 0.34 3.89
N SER A 53 -15.33 0.75 4.97
CA SER A 53 -16.14 -0.10 5.85
C SER A 53 -15.35 -1.26 6.46
N ASN A 54 -14.05 -1.11 6.57
CA ASN A 54 -13.14 -2.10 7.15
C ASN A 54 -12.18 -1.42 8.12
N GLU A 55 -11.68 -2.18 9.09
CA GLU A 55 -10.63 -1.70 9.97
C GLU A 55 -9.38 -1.38 9.18
N VAL A 56 -8.78 -0.22 9.46
CA VAL A 56 -7.53 0.22 8.84
C VAL A 56 -6.35 -0.18 9.72
N ARG A 57 -5.38 -0.85 9.14
CA ARG A 57 -4.19 -1.32 9.85
C ARG A 57 -3.00 -0.41 9.59
N SER A 58 -2.08 -0.38 10.56
CA SER A 58 -0.84 0.39 10.42
C SER A 58 0.37 -0.25 11.10
N SER A 59 0.17 -1.13 12.07
CA SER A 59 1.24 -1.74 12.84
C SER A 59 1.18 -3.26 12.80
N LEU A 60 2.34 -3.91 12.70
CA LEU A 60 2.48 -5.36 12.89
C LEU A 60 2.13 -5.78 14.33
N TRP A 61 2.29 -4.87 15.27
CA TRP A 61 2.25 -5.15 16.71
C TRP A 61 0.90 -4.83 17.37
N ASP A 62 -0.12 -4.57 16.54
CA ASP A 62 -1.48 -4.38 17.01
C ASP A 62 -2.11 -5.75 17.31
N GLU A 63 -2.09 -6.14 18.56
CA GLU A 63 -2.57 -7.46 19.00
C GLU A 63 -4.03 -7.72 18.68
N LYS A 64 -4.89 -6.71 18.80
CA LYS A 64 -6.32 -6.86 18.48
C LYS A 64 -6.55 -7.07 17.00
N ALA A 65 -5.87 -6.29 16.17
CA ALA A 65 -5.96 -6.41 14.73
C ALA A 65 -5.41 -7.76 14.26
N GLU A 66 -4.28 -8.20 14.80
CA GLU A 66 -3.69 -9.51 14.48
C GLU A 66 -4.61 -10.67 14.89
N ALA A 67 -5.29 -10.57 16.04
CA ALA A 67 -6.23 -11.60 16.47
C ALA A 67 -7.48 -11.66 15.59
N ALA A 68 -7.95 -10.52 15.11
CA ALA A 68 -9.13 -10.45 14.24
C ALA A 68 -8.81 -10.95 12.82
N MET A 69 -7.71 -10.48 12.25
CA MET A 69 -7.21 -10.90 10.95
C MET A 69 -5.69 -10.71 10.95
N SER A 70 -4.94 -11.81 11.00
CA SER A 70 -3.48 -11.75 11.02
C SER A 70 -2.93 -11.17 9.72
N HIS A 71 -1.67 -10.71 9.75
CA HIS A 71 -1.02 -10.22 8.54
C HIS A 71 -0.87 -11.33 7.48
N ILE A 72 -0.75 -12.59 7.90
CA ILE A 72 -0.72 -13.73 6.96
C ILE A 72 -2.08 -13.92 6.29
N GLU A 73 -3.17 -13.84 7.06
CA GLU A 73 -4.52 -13.92 6.51
C GLU A 73 -4.81 -12.75 5.56
N LEU A 74 -4.38 -11.55 5.93
CA LEU A 74 -4.54 -10.36 5.11
C LEU A 74 -3.76 -10.48 3.80
N ALA A 75 -2.54 -11.00 3.85
CA ALA A 75 -1.73 -11.25 2.67
C ALA A 75 -2.40 -12.25 1.70
N ARG A 76 -3.06 -13.27 2.25
CA ARG A 76 -3.80 -14.27 1.45
C ARG A 76 -5.14 -13.75 0.95
N TRP A 77 -5.78 -12.86 1.71
CA TRP A 77 -7.07 -12.28 1.32
C TRP A 77 -6.96 -11.44 0.05
N ALA A 78 -5.84 -10.75 -0.14
CA ALA A 78 -5.65 -9.82 -1.25
C ALA A 78 -5.58 -10.54 -2.60
N ASP A 79 -6.38 -10.09 -3.55
CA ASP A 79 -6.23 -10.47 -4.96
C ASP A 79 -5.22 -9.57 -5.66
N CYS A 80 -4.99 -8.38 -5.12
CA CYS A 80 -4.02 -7.42 -5.60
C CYS A 80 -3.57 -6.54 -4.43
N ILE A 81 -2.31 -6.21 -4.39
CA ILE A 81 -1.78 -5.17 -3.50
C ILE A 81 -1.52 -3.94 -4.36
N LEU A 82 -2.24 -2.87 -4.07
CA LEU A 82 -2.02 -1.57 -4.68
C LEU A 82 -1.39 -0.64 -3.66
N VAL A 83 -0.22 -0.10 -3.95
CA VAL A 83 0.40 0.94 -3.13
C VAL A 83 0.19 2.28 -3.83
N ALA A 84 -0.64 3.12 -3.26
CA ALA A 84 -1.00 4.41 -3.84
C ALA A 84 -1.31 5.43 -2.73
N PRO A 85 -0.58 6.52 -2.62
CA PRO A 85 0.64 6.83 -3.39
C PRO A 85 1.83 5.96 -2.95
N THR A 86 2.82 5.84 -3.84
CA THR A 86 4.08 5.16 -3.54
C THR A 86 5.21 6.17 -3.53
N THR A 87 5.87 6.34 -2.39
CA THR A 87 7.03 7.22 -2.27
C THR A 87 8.28 6.57 -2.83
N ALA A 88 9.28 7.39 -3.14
CA ALA A 88 10.61 6.90 -3.53
C ALA A 88 11.20 5.98 -2.45
N ASN A 89 11.01 6.35 -1.17
CA ASN A 89 11.44 5.52 -0.05
C ASN A 89 10.79 4.14 -0.07
N PHE A 90 9.50 4.07 -0.29
CA PHE A 90 8.81 2.79 -0.34
C PHE A 90 9.26 1.94 -1.52
N MET A 91 9.51 2.55 -2.68
CA MET A 91 10.07 1.85 -3.84
C MET A 91 11.39 1.17 -3.50
N SER A 92 12.27 1.89 -2.80
CA SER A 92 13.56 1.34 -2.39
C SER A 92 13.40 0.15 -1.44
N LYS A 93 12.46 0.21 -0.53
CA LYS A 93 12.14 -0.89 0.39
C LYS A 93 11.63 -2.13 -0.35
N LEU A 94 10.78 -1.94 -1.35
CA LEU A 94 10.31 -3.04 -2.20
C LEU A 94 11.47 -3.70 -2.94
N VAL A 95 12.39 -2.93 -3.48
CA VAL A 95 13.56 -3.45 -4.19
C VAL A 95 14.42 -4.32 -3.28
N TYR A 96 14.63 -3.89 -2.05
CA TYR A 96 15.42 -4.65 -1.07
C TYR A 96 14.71 -5.83 -0.46
N GLY A 97 13.38 -5.94 -0.62
CA GLY A 97 12.61 -6.98 0.06
C GLY A 97 12.51 -6.73 1.57
N SER A 98 12.50 -5.47 1.98
CA SER A 98 12.31 -5.11 3.39
C SER A 98 11.02 -5.66 3.94
N ALA A 99 11.04 -6.07 5.20
CA ALA A 99 9.87 -6.55 5.94
C ALA A 99 9.90 -5.95 7.36
N GLU A 100 10.18 -4.66 7.44
CA GLU A 100 10.38 -3.96 8.72
C GLU A 100 9.08 -3.44 9.34
N ASP A 101 8.04 -3.27 8.53
CA ASP A 101 6.74 -2.79 8.97
C ASP A 101 5.62 -3.66 8.36
N LEU A 102 4.37 -3.33 8.68
CA LEU A 102 3.25 -4.12 8.20
C LEU A 102 3.15 -4.12 6.67
N LEU A 103 3.21 -2.96 6.04
CA LEU A 103 3.01 -2.88 4.59
C LEU A 103 4.12 -3.58 3.81
N THR A 104 5.38 -3.37 4.17
CA THR A 104 6.50 -4.06 3.52
C THR A 104 6.41 -5.57 3.76
N THR A 105 6.04 -5.98 4.97
CA THR A 105 5.88 -7.41 5.29
C THR A 105 4.79 -8.05 4.43
N LEU A 106 3.66 -7.37 4.25
CA LEU A 106 2.58 -7.86 3.40
C LEU A 106 3.03 -8.02 1.95
N CYS A 107 3.79 -7.07 1.44
CA CYS A 107 4.32 -7.16 0.08
C CYS A 107 5.27 -8.36 -0.12
N VAL A 108 6.04 -8.71 0.91
CA VAL A 108 6.93 -9.87 0.86
C VAL A 108 6.16 -11.18 1.06
N ALA A 109 5.13 -11.17 1.90
CA ALA A 109 4.41 -12.37 2.30
C ALA A 109 3.26 -12.77 1.34
N SER A 110 2.83 -11.87 0.48
CA SER A 110 1.69 -12.14 -0.42
C SER A 110 2.16 -12.66 -1.76
N GLU A 111 1.38 -13.59 -2.33
CA GLU A 111 1.53 -14.05 -3.71
C GLU A 111 0.75 -13.19 -4.70
N ALA A 112 -0.04 -12.24 -4.21
CA ALA A 112 -0.84 -11.36 -5.06
C ALA A 112 0.07 -10.43 -5.88
N PRO A 113 -0.33 -10.05 -7.10
CA PRO A 113 0.39 -9.06 -7.87
C PRO A 113 0.42 -7.72 -7.14
N ILE A 114 1.55 -7.03 -7.25
CA ILE A 114 1.75 -5.71 -6.66
C ILE A 114 1.72 -4.67 -7.78
N ILE A 115 0.94 -3.62 -7.56
CA ILE A 115 0.87 -2.46 -8.44
C ILE A 115 1.25 -1.26 -7.59
N ILE A 116 2.11 -0.40 -8.10
CA ILE A 116 2.49 0.84 -7.42
C ILE A 116 2.06 2.05 -8.25
N SER A 117 1.72 3.13 -7.55
CA SER A 117 1.38 4.42 -8.15
C SER A 117 2.32 5.48 -7.59
N PRO A 118 3.51 5.64 -8.18
CA PRO A 118 4.52 6.57 -7.68
C PRO A 118 4.03 8.02 -7.69
N ALA A 119 4.34 8.75 -6.62
CA ALA A 119 4.05 10.17 -6.50
C ALA A 119 5.24 10.86 -5.84
N MET A 120 5.89 11.73 -6.61
CA MET A 120 7.05 12.50 -6.16
C MET A 120 7.31 13.64 -7.15
N ASN A 121 8.13 14.60 -6.78
CA ASN A 121 8.49 15.66 -7.71
C ASN A 121 9.35 15.11 -8.88
N SER A 122 9.45 15.89 -9.93
CA SER A 122 10.13 15.48 -11.17
C SER A 122 11.62 15.20 -11.00
N VAL A 123 12.28 15.93 -10.11
CA VAL A 123 13.71 15.71 -9.83
C VAL A 123 13.95 14.36 -9.17
N MET A 124 13.12 14.02 -8.20
CA MET A 124 13.18 12.69 -7.56
C MET A 124 12.89 11.59 -8.57
N TRP A 125 11.88 11.77 -9.41
CA TRP A 125 11.50 10.78 -10.42
C TRP A 125 12.63 10.52 -11.43
N ALA A 126 13.39 11.56 -11.78
CA ALA A 126 14.54 11.47 -12.68
C ALA A 126 15.85 11.05 -11.99
N ASN A 127 15.86 10.94 -10.66
CA ASN A 127 17.05 10.51 -9.93
C ASN A 127 17.45 9.09 -10.38
N LYS A 128 18.74 8.89 -10.62
CA LYS A 128 19.25 7.60 -11.13
C LYS A 128 18.90 6.40 -10.26
N ALA A 129 18.95 6.55 -8.94
CA ALA A 129 18.60 5.46 -8.04
C ALA A 129 17.09 5.11 -8.16
N VAL A 130 16.24 6.12 -8.29
CA VAL A 130 14.80 5.90 -8.47
C VAL A 130 14.52 5.25 -9.82
N GLU A 131 15.18 5.66 -10.88
CA GLU A 131 15.06 5.03 -12.20
C GLU A 131 15.50 3.57 -12.18
N GLU A 132 16.59 3.27 -11.50
CA GLU A 132 17.07 1.89 -11.32
C GLU A 132 16.05 1.06 -10.54
N ASN A 133 15.51 1.61 -9.46
CA ASN A 133 14.49 0.93 -8.65
C ASN A 133 13.24 0.64 -9.49
N LYS A 134 12.79 1.60 -10.27
CA LYS A 134 11.66 1.41 -11.19
C LYS A 134 11.91 0.27 -12.17
N LYS A 135 13.11 0.23 -12.76
CA LYS A 135 13.48 -0.82 -13.69
C LYS A 135 13.49 -2.19 -13.02
N ILE A 136 14.09 -2.30 -11.84
CA ILE A 136 14.14 -3.56 -11.08
C ILE A 136 12.72 -4.04 -10.75
N LEU A 137 11.87 -3.15 -10.25
CA LEU A 137 10.49 -3.51 -9.90
C LEU A 137 9.71 -3.96 -11.14
N ASN A 138 9.87 -3.27 -12.25
CA ASN A 138 9.21 -3.64 -13.50
C ASN A 138 9.67 -5.04 -13.97
N GLU A 139 10.96 -5.33 -13.90
CA GLU A 139 11.52 -6.63 -14.26
C GLU A 139 11.01 -7.77 -13.36
N ARG A 140 10.67 -7.46 -12.11
CA ARG A 140 10.07 -8.43 -11.17
C ARG A 140 8.57 -8.60 -11.34
N GLY A 141 7.96 -7.89 -12.27
CA GLY A 141 6.52 -7.98 -12.55
C GLY A 141 5.64 -7.06 -11.70
N VAL A 142 6.23 -6.07 -11.02
CA VAL A 142 5.45 -5.05 -10.32
C VAL A 142 4.84 -4.10 -11.35
N GLY A 143 3.52 -3.90 -11.30
CA GLY A 143 2.83 -2.95 -12.15
C GLY A 143 3.14 -1.50 -11.72
N ILE A 144 3.33 -0.64 -12.66
CA ILE A 144 3.63 0.78 -12.39
C ILE A 144 2.70 1.67 -13.21
#